data_4d562c9f22a3e22f1bae8ba85313fe61
#
_entry.id   4d562c9f22a3e22f1bae8ba85313fe61
#
_cell.length_a   1.000
_cell.length_b   1.000
_cell.length_c   1.000
_cell.angle_alpha   90.00
_cell.angle_beta   90.00
_cell.angle_gamma   90.00
#
_symmetry.space_group_name_H-M   'P 1'
#
loop_
_entity.id
_entity.type
_entity.pdbx_description
1 polymer ?
#
loop_
_entity_poly.entity_id
_entity_poly.type
_entity_poly.pdbx_seq_one_letter_code
_entity_poly.pdbx_strand_id
1 'polypeptide(L)'
;MDAQPGLSTPAISASAPTTTASITPHPRQKKDADYVFYELTRSICPECRRVIDAHILLRHNKVYMRKRCPEHGLFEGLVYGDAQAYTSAARFNKPSTIPLAYTTDIQQGCPHDCGLCPEHQQHACLGIIEVNSACNMECPLCFANAGAGFNLTLEEVEGILDHLVETEGNPEVVQFSGGEPSIHPQIIEMIKAANKRNIRHVMLNTNGKRIAEDDAYFSKQ
;
A
#
# COMPACT_ATOMS: atom_id res chain seq x y z
N MET A 1 65.10 -9.19 -23.09
CA MET A 1 65.62 -7.94 -23.67
C MET A 1 64.71 -7.59 -24.82
N ASP A 2 63.77 -6.69 -24.58
CA ASP A 2 63.11 -5.94 -25.65
C ASP A 2 62.35 -4.79 -24.99
N ALA A 3 62.80 -3.61 -25.41
CA ALA A 3 62.39 -2.33 -24.85
C ALA A 3 61.02 -1.89 -25.40
N GLN A 4 60.13 -1.43 -24.51
CA GLN A 4 58.91 -0.73 -24.92
C GLN A 4 59.21 0.74 -25.24
N PRO A 5 58.64 1.31 -26.31
CA PRO A 5 58.76 2.73 -26.62
C PRO A 5 57.85 3.60 -25.78
N GLY A 6 58.39 4.70 -25.28
CA GLY A 6 57.69 5.67 -24.44
C GLY A 6 56.56 6.41 -25.16
N LEU A 7 55.40 6.52 -24.48
CA LEU A 7 54.33 7.44 -24.86
C LEU A 7 54.65 8.86 -24.35
N SER A 8 54.88 9.77 -25.29
CA SER A 8 54.94 11.19 -25.02
C SER A 8 53.57 11.80 -24.90
N THR A 9 53.24 12.35 -23.73
CA THR A 9 52.01 13.14 -23.50
C THR A 9 52.19 14.56 -24.07
N PRO A 10 51.23 15.06 -24.87
CA PRO A 10 51.24 16.45 -25.27
C PRO A 10 50.77 17.37 -24.15
N ALA A 11 51.54 18.42 -23.89
CA ALA A 11 51.13 19.48 -22.96
C ALA A 11 50.02 20.33 -23.56
N ILE A 12 48.85 20.30 -22.91
CA ILE A 12 47.72 21.19 -23.25
C ILE A 12 47.88 22.48 -22.43
N SER A 13 48.32 23.53 -23.10
CA SER A 13 48.26 24.89 -22.57
C SER A 13 46.88 25.44 -22.85
N ALA A 14 46.00 25.44 -21.85
CA ALA A 14 44.69 26.10 -21.90
C ALA A 14 44.76 27.37 -21.06
N SER A 15 44.90 28.51 -21.69
CA SER A 15 44.59 29.81 -21.11
C SER A 15 43.06 30.04 -21.19
N ALA A 16 42.34 29.78 -20.10
CA ALA A 16 40.93 30.15 -20.00
C ALA A 16 40.78 31.65 -19.72
N PRO A 17 39.89 32.36 -20.41
CA PRO A 17 39.55 33.74 -20.06
C PRO A 17 38.76 33.75 -18.74
N THR A 18 39.31 34.39 -17.72
CA THR A 18 38.64 34.62 -16.46
C THR A 18 37.63 35.72 -16.64
N THR A 19 36.42 35.37 -17.06
CA THR A 19 35.29 36.31 -17.02
C THR A 19 34.71 36.27 -15.63
N THR A 20 35.11 37.19 -14.78
CA THR A 20 34.43 37.46 -13.50
C THR A 20 33.07 38.07 -13.78
N ALA A 21 32.06 37.22 -13.90
CA ALA A 21 30.68 37.66 -13.85
C ALA A 21 30.37 38.19 -12.45
N SER A 22 30.20 39.51 -12.32
CA SER A 22 29.72 40.11 -11.09
C SER A 22 28.28 39.65 -10.81
N ILE A 23 28.16 38.74 -9.87
CA ILE A 23 26.83 38.33 -9.34
C ILE A 23 26.35 39.51 -8.48
N THR A 24 25.54 40.39 -9.06
CA THR A 24 24.79 41.35 -8.29
C THR A 24 23.71 40.60 -7.52
N PRO A 25 23.68 40.63 -6.19
CA PRO A 25 22.62 40.01 -5.42
C PRO A 25 21.31 40.74 -5.70
N HIS A 26 20.38 40.10 -6.40
CA HIS A 26 19.01 40.56 -6.46
C HIS A 26 18.41 40.46 -5.07
N PRO A 27 17.94 41.56 -4.47
CA PRO A 27 17.20 41.51 -3.21
C PRO A 27 15.76 41.04 -3.49
N ARG A 28 15.58 39.76 -3.82
CA ARG A 28 14.28 39.13 -3.64
C ARG A 28 14.20 38.83 -2.15
N GLN A 29 13.52 39.69 -1.40
CA GLN A 29 13.00 39.34 -0.10
C GLN A 29 12.15 38.08 -0.30
N LYS A 30 12.68 36.93 0.11
CA LYS A 30 11.89 35.71 0.22
C LYS A 30 10.80 36.01 1.25
N LYS A 31 9.56 36.09 0.81
CA LYS A 31 8.45 36.05 1.75
C LYS A 31 8.48 34.69 2.42
N ASP A 32 8.47 34.66 3.74
CA ASP A 32 8.32 33.43 4.47
C ASP A 32 7.00 32.77 4.04
N ALA A 33 7.06 31.46 3.84
CA ALA A 33 5.85 30.69 3.54
C ALA A 33 4.96 30.65 4.79
N ASP A 34 3.66 30.72 4.59
CA ASP A 34 2.66 30.60 5.66
C ASP A 34 2.45 29.16 6.15
N TYR A 35 3.35 28.25 5.76
CA TYR A 35 3.31 26.83 6.10
C TYR A 35 4.72 26.30 6.40
N VAL A 36 4.75 25.21 7.14
CA VAL A 36 5.95 24.38 7.33
C VAL A 36 5.86 23.19 6.39
N PHE A 37 6.89 22.97 5.58
CA PHE A 37 7.05 21.72 4.82
C PHE A 37 7.38 20.59 5.80
N TYR A 38 6.61 19.51 5.78
CA TYR A 38 6.79 18.38 6.68
C TYR A 38 7.48 17.20 5.99
N GLU A 39 6.91 16.71 4.88
CA GLU A 39 7.48 15.58 4.14
C GLU A 39 7.10 15.60 2.66
N LEU A 40 7.88 14.86 1.87
CA LEU A 40 7.58 14.53 0.48
C LEU A 40 6.88 13.16 0.44
N THR A 41 5.82 13.06 -0.34
CA THR A 41 5.09 11.81 -0.56
C THR A 41 4.63 11.70 -2.00
N ARG A 42 3.97 10.61 -2.34
CA ARG A 42 3.32 10.41 -3.65
C ARG A 42 1.81 10.38 -3.48
N SER A 43 1.11 10.87 -4.48
CA SER A 43 -0.34 10.87 -4.53
C SER A 43 -0.80 10.71 -5.98
N ILE A 44 -2.10 10.70 -6.21
CA ILE A 44 -2.68 10.64 -7.55
C ILE A 44 -3.30 11.98 -7.94
N CYS A 45 -3.26 12.33 -9.21
CA CYS A 45 -4.04 13.43 -9.74
C CYS A 45 -5.53 13.08 -9.68
N PRO A 46 -6.42 13.97 -9.14
CA PRO A 46 -7.84 13.66 -9.07
C PRO A 46 -8.53 13.59 -10.44
N GLU A 47 -7.94 14.20 -11.47
CA GLU A 47 -8.48 14.22 -12.83
C GLU A 47 -8.00 13.01 -13.66
N CYS A 48 -6.70 12.88 -13.88
CA CYS A 48 -6.15 11.84 -14.75
C CYS A 48 -5.65 10.60 -14.02
N ARG A 49 -5.72 10.57 -12.69
CA ARG A 49 -5.28 9.45 -11.83
C ARG A 49 -3.78 9.10 -11.91
N ARG A 50 -3.00 9.86 -12.67
CA ARG A 50 -1.54 9.67 -12.71
C ARG A 50 -0.93 9.86 -11.33
N VAL A 51 0.03 9.03 -10.97
CA VAL A 51 0.83 9.21 -9.76
C VAL A 51 1.74 10.42 -9.93
N ILE A 52 1.74 11.31 -8.95
CA ILE A 52 2.49 12.56 -8.92
C ILE A 52 3.07 12.79 -7.52
N ASP A 53 4.15 13.56 -7.46
CA ASP A 53 4.72 13.96 -6.17
C ASP A 53 3.78 14.91 -5.43
N ALA A 54 3.77 14.78 -4.12
CA ALA A 54 2.96 15.58 -3.22
C ALA A 54 3.78 16.01 -1.99
N HIS A 55 3.44 17.19 -1.49
CA HIS A 55 4.02 17.77 -0.27
C HIS A 55 3.00 17.73 0.85
N ILE A 56 3.42 17.27 2.03
CA ILE A 56 2.66 17.42 3.26
C ILE A 56 3.11 18.72 3.93
N LEU A 57 2.14 19.59 4.17
CA LEU A 57 2.35 20.94 4.70
C LEU A 57 1.58 21.10 6.00
N LEU A 58 2.23 21.71 6.99
CA LEU A 58 1.58 22.09 8.26
C LEU A 58 1.27 23.60 8.22
N ARG A 59 0.01 23.95 8.43
CA ARG A 59 -0.46 25.33 8.44
C ARG A 59 -1.63 25.50 9.42
N HIS A 60 -1.55 26.48 10.32
CA HIS A 60 -2.58 26.75 11.33
C HIS A 60 -3.04 25.52 12.12
N ASN A 61 -2.08 24.74 12.60
CA ASN A 61 -2.29 23.43 13.29
C ASN A 61 -3.08 22.39 12.48
N LYS A 62 -3.09 22.51 11.15
CA LYS A 62 -3.73 21.55 10.24
C LYS A 62 -2.71 21.00 9.24
N VAL A 63 -3.00 19.84 8.71
CA VAL A 63 -2.15 19.15 7.72
C VAL A 63 -2.82 19.23 6.35
N TYR A 64 -2.06 19.69 5.37
CA TYR A 64 -2.51 19.80 3.99
C TYR A 64 -1.62 18.98 3.08
N MET A 65 -2.19 18.42 2.05
CA MET A 65 -1.45 17.82 0.94
C MET A 65 -1.53 18.75 -0.27
N ARG A 66 -0.37 19.18 -0.76
CA ARG A 66 -0.23 19.97 -1.98
C ARG A 66 0.47 19.15 -3.05
N LYS A 67 -0.12 19.09 -4.23
CA LYS A 67 0.40 18.32 -5.36
C LYS A 67 0.18 19.06 -6.67
N ARG A 68 1.05 18.83 -7.65
CA ARG A 68 0.98 19.47 -8.95
C ARG A 68 0.99 18.46 -10.08
N CYS A 69 -0.10 18.37 -10.82
CA CYS A 69 -0.15 17.64 -12.06
C CYS A 69 0.39 18.51 -13.20
N PRO A 70 1.25 18.00 -14.09
CA PRO A 70 1.73 18.75 -15.24
C PRO A 70 0.59 19.21 -16.17
N GLU A 71 -0.47 18.42 -16.31
CA GLU A 71 -1.61 18.68 -17.20
C GLU A 71 -2.75 19.43 -16.52
N HIS A 72 -3.00 19.18 -15.21
CA HIS A 72 -4.21 19.67 -14.50
C HIS A 72 -3.88 20.71 -13.42
N GLY A 73 -2.60 21.07 -13.24
CA GLY A 73 -2.20 22.15 -12.36
C GLY A 73 -2.09 21.76 -10.89
N LEU A 74 -2.35 22.74 -10.01
CA LEU A 74 -2.12 22.65 -8.57
C LEU A 74 -3.39 22.21 -7.83
N PHE A 75 -3.23 21.23 -6.95
CA PHE A 75 -4.27 20.79 -6.02
C PHE A 75 -3.75 20.91 -4.59
N GLU A 76 -4.61 21.34 -3.68
CA GLU A 76 -4.36 21.35 -2.26
C GLU A 76 -5.62 20.93 -1.52
N GLY A 77 -5.48 20.03 -0.53
CA GLY A 77 -6.59 19.55 0.28
C GLY A 77 -6.18 19.32 1.72
N LEU A 78 -7.14 19.41 2.64
CA LEU A 78 -6.96 19.07 4.05
C LEU A 78 -6.83 17.55 4.17
N VAL A 79 -5.75 17.10 4.83
CA VAL A 79 -5.49 15.69 5.12
C VAL A 79 -5.88 15.35 6.56
N TYR A 80 -5.52 16.25 7.51
CA TYR A 80 -5.77 16.01 8.91
C TYR A 80 -6.04 17.32 9.66
N GLY A 81 -6.96 17.28 10.62
CA GLY A 81 -7.43 18.46 11.33
C GLY A 81 -6.52 18.96 12.46
N ASP A 82 -5.56 18.16 12.92
CA ASP A 82 -4.63 18.45 14.01
C ASP A 82 -3.21 18.03 13.63
N ALA A 83 -2.35 19.01 13.38
CA ALA A 83 -0.97 18.76 12.99
C ALA A 83 -0.14 18.12 14.12
N GLN A 84 -0.44 18.41 15.37
CA GLN A 84 0.28 17.85 16.50
C GLN A 84 -0.03 16.35 16.64
N ALA A 85 -1.29 15.95 16.52
CA ALA A 85 -1.70 14.55 16.54
C ALA A 85 -1.09 13.80 15.35
N TYR A 86 -1.14 14.38 14.14
CA TYR A 86 -0.55 13.79 12.94
C TYR A 86 0.95 13.52 13.07
N THR A 87 1.72 14.52 13.49
CA THR A 87 3.17 14.39 13.62
C THR A 87 3.58 13.47 14.79
N SER A 88 2.80 13.44 15.87
CA SER A 88 3.07 12.52 16.98
C SER A 88 2.79 11.07 16.63
N ALA A 89 1.81 10.79 15.75
CA ALA A 89 1.50 9.46 15.28
C ALA A 89 2.67 8.80 14.53
N ALA A 90 3.53 9.59 13.87
CA ALA A 90 4.73 9.09 13.21
C ALA A 90 5.69 8.34 14.14
N ARG A 91 5.66 8.60 15.45
CA ARG A 91 6.48 7.90 16.45
C ARG A 91 6.08 6.43 16.63
N PHE A 92 4.89 6.06 16.19
CA PHE A 92 4.34 4.70 16.28
C PHE A 92 4.50 3.92 14.98
N ASN A 93 5.11 4.51 13.95
CA ASN A 93 5.40 3.82 12.71
C ASN A 93 6.39 2.68 12.98
N LYS A 94 6.03 1.48 12.54
CA LYS A 94 6.93 0.34 12.50
C LYS A 94 7.46 0.17 11.08
N PRO A 95 8.75 -0.12 10.91
CA PRO A 95 9.26 -0.52 9.60
C PRO A 95 8.47 -1.71 9.08
N SER A 96 8.02 -1.64 7.84
CA SER A 96 7.40 -2.77 7.15
C SER A 96 8.46 -3.60 6.44
N THR A 97 8.17 -4.87 6.22
CA THR A 97 8.91 -5.71 5.27
C THR A 97 8.27 -5.58 3.89
N ILE A 98 9.01 -5.95 2.87
CA ILE A 98 8.48 -6.08 1.50
C ILE A 98 8.02 -7.53 1.29
N PRO A 99 7.08 -7.79 0.36
CA PRO A 99 6.71 -9.14 -0.03
C PRO A 99 7.91 -9.95 -0.50
N LEU A 100 7.92 -11.25 -0.22
CA LEU A 100 8.98 -12.17 -0.66
C LEU A 100 8.84 -12.56 -2.14
N ALA A 101 7.60 -12.54 -2.64
CA ALA A 101 7.28 -12.79 -4.04
C ALA A 101 6.23 -11.79 -4.53
N TYR A 102 6.18 -11.58 -5.83
CA TYR A 102 5.23 -10.70 -6.49
C TYR A 102 4.36 -11.50 -7.43
N THR A 103 3.08 -11.18 -7.47
CA THR A 103 2.06 -11.90 -8.24
C THR A 103 1.40 -11.06 -9.32
N THR A 104 1.75 -9.78 -9.39
CA THR A 104 1.18 -8.84 -10.35
C THR A 104 2.28 -8.24 -11.23
N ASP A 105 2.17 -8.42 -12.53
CA ASP A 105 3.06 -7.76 -13.51
C ASP A 105 2.69 -6.29 -13.68
N ILE A 106 3.70 -5.45 -13.86
CA ILE A 106 3.51 -4.02 -14.12
C ILE A 106 3.38 -3.81 -15.63
N GLN A 107 2.21 -3.36 -16.08
CA GLN A 107 1.93 -3.00 -17.48
C GLN A 107 1.66 -1.51 -17.66
N GLN A 108 0.80 -0.94 -16.82
CA GLN A 108 0.39 0.46 -16.86
C GLN A 108 0.88 1.25 -15.63
N GLY A 109 1.38 0.55 -14.63
CA GLY A 109 1.80 1.12 -13.36
C GLY A 109 0.66 1.46 -12.41
N CYS A 110 1.03 1.97 -11.24
CA CYS A 110 0.07 2.38 -10.21
C CYS A 110 -0.76 3.59 -10.68
N PRO A 111 -2.09 3.63 -10.47
CA PRO A 111 -2.91 2.68 -9.71
C PRO A 111 -3.60 1.62 -10.58
N HIS A 112 -3.21 1.45 -11.83
CA HIS A 112 -3.92 0.58 -12.79
C HIS A 112 -3.64 -0.90 -12.54
N ASP A 113 -2.38 -1.25 -12.27
CA ASP A 113 -1.97 -2.63 -11.92
C ASP A 113 -1.98 -2.79 -10.41
N CYS A 114 -3.19 -2.81 -9.79
CA CYS A 114 -3.33 -2.93 -8.35
C CYS A 114 -3.18 -4.39 -7.90
N GLY A 115 -2.18 -4.64 -7.04
CA GLY A 115 -1.85 -5.95 -6.51
C GLY A 115 -0.46 -5.99 -5.91
N LEU A 116 0.05 -7.18 -5.62
CA LEU A 116 1.43 -7.36 -5.16
C LEU A 116 2.39 -7.32 -6.35
N CYS A 117 2.75 -6.13 -6.79
CA CYS A 117 3.71 -5.89 -7.85
C CYS A 117 5.10 -5.52 -7.30
N PRO A 118 6.18 -5.55 -8.12
CA PRO A 118 7.53 -5.18 -7.68
C PRO A 118 7.69 -3.76 -7.09
N GLU A 119 6.75 -2.85 -7.36
CA GLU A 119 6.74 -1.52 -6.74
C GLU A 119 6.02 -1.48 -5.38
N HIS A 120 5.44 -2.59 -4.93
CA HIS A 120 4.75 -2.69 -3.65
C HIS A 120 5.78 -2.70 -2.51
N GLN A 121 5.68 -1.74 -1.59
CA GLN A 121 6.71 -1.49 -0.56
C GLN A 121 6.30 -1.95 0.84
N GLN A 122 5.18 -2.64 0.96
CA GLN A 122 4.67 -3.13 2.25
C GLN A 122 4.18 -4.56 2.11
N HIS A 123 4.41 -5.37 3.15
CA HIS A 123 3.86 -6.72 3.22
C HIS A 123 2.36 -6.69 3.53
N ALA A 124 1.66 -7.77 3.24
CA ALA A 124 0.27 -7.97 3.61
C ALA A 124 0.18 -8.50 5.06
N CYS A 125 -0.09 -7.62 6.03
CA CYS A 125 -0.24 -8.01 7.43
C CYS A 125 -1.52 -8.80 7.72
N LEU A 126 -2.52 -8.70 6.85
CA LEU A 126 -3.82 -9.38 6.94
C LEU A 126 -4.27 -9.82 5.55
N GLY A 127 -4.38 -11.13 5.34
CA GLY A 127 -5.08 -11.69 4.18
C GLY A 127 -6.59 -11.78 4.46
N ILE A 128 -7.42 -11.17 3.64
CA ILE A 128 -8.89 -11.30 3.73
C ILE A 128 -9.36 -12.14 2.54
N ILE A 129 -10.00 -13.28 2.83
CA ILE A 129 -10.55 -14.18 1.82
C ILE A 129 -12.07 -14.12 1.91
N GLU A 130 -12.70 -13.56 0.90
CA GLU A 130 -14.15 -13.59 0.76
C GLU A 130 -14.58 -14.93 0.17
N VAL A 131 -15.04 -15.84 1.03
CA VAL A 131 -15.36 -17.21 0.61
C VAL A 131 -16.69 -17.34 -0.09
N ASN A 132 -17.62 -16.41 0.16
CA ASN A 132 -18.93 -16.37 -0.47
C ASN A 132 -19.51 -14.96 -0.48
N SER A 133 -20.51 -14.71 -1.33
CA SER A 133 -21.31 -13.50 -1.31
C SER A 133 -22.69 -13.70 -0.65
N ALA A 134 -23.13 -14.96 -0.40
CA ALA A 134 -24.40 -15.23 0.27
C ALA A 134 -24.38 -14.84 1.74
N CYS A 135 -25.51 -14.38 2.24
CA CYS A 135 -25.71 -14.04 3.66
C CYS A 135 -27.08 -14.52 4.13
N ASN A 136 -27.19 -14.85 5.43
CA ASN A 136 -28.44 -15.21 6.10
C ASN A 136 -29.09 -14.02 6.84
N MET A 137 -28.66 -12.79 6.53
CA MET A 137 -29.22 -11.53 7.02
C MET A 137 -29.41 -10.54 5.86
N GLU A 138 -30.42 -9.66 6.02
CA GLU A 138 -30.72 -8.58 5.08
C GLU A 138 -30.52 -7.22 5.78
N CYS A 139 -29.24 -6.87 6.01
CA CYS A 139 -28.92 -5.61 6.67
C CYS A 139 -29.21 -4.43 5.72
N PRO A 140 -29.88 -3.35 6.18
CA PRO A 140 -30.19 -2.19 5.35
C PRO A 140 -28.93 -1.44 4.85
N LEU A 141 -27.82 -1.58 5.58
CA LEU A 141 -26.49 -1.16 5.17
C LEU A 141 -25.57 -2.38 5.25
N CYS A 142 -25.07 -2.83 4.11
CA CYS A 142 -24.14 -3.96 4.01
C CYS A 142 -22.84 -3.50 3.38
N PHE A 143 -21.75 -3.58 4.13
CA PHE A 143 -20.42 -3.22 3.64
C PHE A 143 -19.92 -4.20 2.57
N ALA A 144 -20.22 -5.50 2.72
CA ALA A 144 -19.81 -6.55 1.81
C ALA A 144 -20.69 -6.66 0.55
N ASN A 145 -21.75 -5.84 0.43
CA ASN A 145 -22.74 -5.95 -0.66
C ASN A 145 -23.23 -7.41 -0.85
N ALA A 146 -23.57 -8.06 0.27
CA ALA A 146 -23.97 -9.47 0.28
C ALA A 146 -25.23 -9.71 -0.57
N GLY A 147 -25.27 -10.84 -1.27
CA GLY A 147 -26.37 -11.23 -2.16
C GLY A 147 -26.14 -12.57 -2.82
N ALA A 148 -26.82 -12.81 -3.93
CA ALA A 148 -26.53 -13.96 -4.78
C ALA A 148 -25.29 -13.71 -5.61
N GLY A 149 -24.32 -14.62 -5.59
CA GLY A 149 -23.10 -14.45 -6.34
C GLY A 149 -22.27 -15.72 -6.37
N PHE A 150 -21.13 -15.75 -5.69
CA PHE A 150 -20.17 -16.84 -5.72
C PHE A 150 -20.07 -17.58 -4.38
N ASN A 151 -19.55 -18.79 -4.48
CA ASN A 151 -18.94 -19.55 -3.38
C ASN A 151 -17.60 -20.07 -3.90
N LEU A 152 -16.52 -19.81 -3.19
CA LEU A 152 -15.22 -20.39 -3.51
C LEU A 152 -15.22 -21.88 -3.13
N THR A 153 -14.55 -22.68 -3.93
CA THR A 153 -14.26 -24.07 -3.60
C THR A 153 -13.11 -24.15 -2.60
N LEU A 154 -12.98 -25.29 -1.92
CA LEU A 154 -11.85 -25.53 -1.03
C LEU A 154 -10.51 -25.40 -1.78
N GLU A 155 -10.43 -25.91 -3.02
CA GLU A 155 -9.23 -25.85 -3.86
C GLU A 155 -8.81 -24.40 -4.18
N GLU A 156 -9.78 -23.54 -4.53
CA GLU A 156 -9.52 -22.12 -4.77
C GLU A 156 -8.99 -21.42 -3.50
N VAL A 157 -9.59 -21.72 -2.35
CA VAL A 157 -9.13 -21.17 -1.07
C VAL A 157 -7.73 -21.68 -0.71
N GLU A 158 -7.45 -22.96 -0.93
CA GLU A 158 -6.10 -23.52 -0.72
C GLU A 158 -5.07 -22.83 -1.60
N GLY A 159 -5.38 -22.56 -2.87
CA GLY A 159 -4.53 -21.79 -3.78
C GLY A 159 -4.26 -20.35 -3.29
N ILE A 160 -5.29 -19.66 -2.78
CA ILE A 160 -5.14 -18.31 -2.20
C ILE A 160 -4.25 -18.36 -0.94
N LEU A 161 -4.43 -19.35 -0.08
CA LEU A 161 -3.63 -19.52 1.13
C LEU A 161 -2.16 -19.83 0.80
N ASP A 162 -1.91 -20.65 -0.21
CA ASP A 162 -0.55 -20.98 -0.68
C ASP A 162 0.13 -19.72 -1.23
N HIS A 163 -0.59 -18.90 -1.98
CA HIS A 163 -0.11 -17.60 -2.47
C HIS A 163 0.24 -16.66 -1.32
N LEU A 164 -0.61 -16.58 -0.30
CA LEU A 164 -0.35 -15.76 0.88
C LEU A 164 0.94 -16.21 1.61
N VAL A 165 1.15 -17.51 1.74
CA VAL A 165 2.37 -18.07 2.35
C VAL A 165 3.59 -17.81 1.46
N GLU A 166 3.48 -17.94 0.15
CA GLU A 166 4.56 -17.66 -0.79
C GLU A 166 5.01 -16.19 -0.72
N THR A 167 4.06 -15.27 -0.66
CA THR A 167 4.36 -13.83 -0.66
C THR A 167 4.84 -13.31 0.69
N GLU A 168 4.37 -13.87 1.79
CA GLU A 168 4.65 -13.38 3.15
C GLU A 168 5.60 -14.27 3.95
N GLY A 169 5.81 -15.51 3.54
CA GLY A 169 6.61 -16.53 4.25
C GLY A 169 5.94 -17.02 5.53
N ASN A 170 5.70 -16.13 6.47
CA ASN A 170 5.00 -16.39 7.74
C ASN A 170 3.87 -15.40 7.94
N PRO A 171 2.72 -15.56 7.27
CA PRO A 171 1.60 -14.65 7.38
C PRO A 171 1.14 -14.49 8.82
N GLU A 172 0.91 -13.26 9.26
CA GLU A 172 0.45 -13.03 10.64
C GLU A 172 -1.02 -13.40 10.80
N VAL A 173 -1.86 -12.97 9.88
CA VAL A 173 -3.32 -13.14 9.99
C VAL A 173 -3.94 -13.48 8.65
N VAL A 174 -4.85 -14.45 8.65
CA VAL A 174 -5.85 -14.63 7.59
C VAL A 174 -7.25 -14.52 8.17
N GLN A 175 -8.14 -13.84 7.48
CA GLN A 175 -9.53 -13.67 7.86
C GLN A 175 -10.44 -14.22 6.77
N PHE A 176 -11.28 -15.18 7.10
CA PHE A 176 -12.37 -15.60 6.25
C PHE A 176 -13.55 -14.64 6.40
N SER A 177 -14.04 -14.12 5.30
CA SER A 177 -15.08 -13.11 5.21
C SER A 177 -16.00 -13.40 4.02
N GLY A 178 -16.82 -12.41 3.65
CA GLY A 178 -17.76 -12.49 2.55
C GLY A 178 -19.12 -11.92 2.94
N GLY A 179 -20.22 -12.47 2.42
CA GLY A 179 -21.55 -12.18 2.94
C GLY A 179 -21.70 -12.67 4.37
N GLU A 180 -21.81 -13.98 4.55
CA GLU A 180 -21.70 -14.65 5.85
C GLU A 180 -20.92 -15.96 5.65
N PRO A 181 -19.66 -16.01 6.02
CA PRO A 181 -18.82 -17.19 5.76
C PRO A 181 -19.24 -18.44 6.54
N SER A 182 -19.91 -18.30 7.69
CA SER A 182 -20.37 -19.45 8.47
C SER A 182 -21.42 -20.31 7.77
N ILE A 183 -22.14 -19.77 6.78
CA ILE A 183 -23.09 -20.56 5.98
C ILE A 183 -22.44 -21.29 4.82
N HIS A 184 -21.18 -21.03 4.53
CA HIS A 184 -20.46 -21.75 3.49
C HIS A 184 -20.33 -23.25 3.86
N PRO A 185 -20.64 -24.19 2.94
CA PRO A 185 -20.67 -25.61 3.27
C PRO A 185 -19.32 -26.18 3.70
N GLN A 186 -18.21 -25.65 3.18
CA GLN A 186 -16.85 -26.13 3.42
C GLN A 186 -16.02 -25.21 4.33
N ILE A 187 -16.63 -24.28 5.08
CA ILE A 187 -15.88 -23.30 5.89
C ILE A 187 -14.94 -23.96 6.93
N ILE A 188 -15.39 -25.07 7.53
CA ILE A 188 -14.58 -25.78 8.52
C ILE A 188 -13.34 -26.40 7.88
N GLU A 189 -13.48 -26.96 6.68
CA GLU A 189 -12.36 -27.51 5.89
C GLU A 189 -11.39 -26.40 5.48
N MET A 190 -11.89 -25.22 5.12
CA MET A 190 -11.08 -24.03 4.79
C MET A 190 -10.30 -23.53 6.00
N ILE A 191 -10.92 -23.44 7.18
CA ILE A 191 -10.24 -23.10 8.44
C ILE A 191 -9.15 -24.10 8.76
N LYS A 192 -9.43 -25.41 8.60
CA LYS A 192 -8.43 -26.47 8.80
C LYS A 192 -7.28 -26.37 7.79
N ALA A 193 -7.57 -26.02 6.54
CA ALA A 193 -6.55 -25.80 5.51
C ALA A 193 -5.63 -24.62 5.86
N ALA A 194 -6.17 -23.53 6.38
CA ALA A 194 -5.39 -22.41 6.88
C ALA A 194 -4.51 -22.78 8.08
N ASN A 195 -5.07 -23.53 9.06
CA ASN A 195 -4.32 -23.99 10.24
C ASN A 195 -3.19 -24.99 9.94
N LYS A 196 -3.24 -25.68 8.78
CA LYS A 196 -2.14 -26.56 8.33
C LYS A 196 -0.94 -25.79 7.78
N ARG A 197 -1.14 -24.52 7.42
CA ARG A 197 -0.12 -23.62 6.91
C ARG A 197 0.49 -22.83 8.08
N ASN A 198 1.66 -22.29 7.90
CA ASN A 198 2.32 -21.52 8.96
C ASN A 198 1.72 -20.11 9.10
N ILE A 199 0.40 -20.01 9.30
CA ILE A 199 -0.34 -18.78 9.53
C ILE A 199 -0.59 -18.63 11.02
N ARG A 200 -0.18 -17.50 11.59
CA ARG A 200 -0.18 -17.31 13.05
C ARG A 200 -1.58 -17.21 13.64
N HIS A 201 -2.50 -16.53 12.95
CA HIS A 201 -3.88 -16.36 13.39
C HIS A 201 -4.85 -16.58 12.25
N VAL A 202 -5.84 -17.46 12.49
CA VAL A 202 -6.94 -17.68 11.55
C VAL A 202 -8.22 -17.11 12.17
N MET A 203 -8.85 -16.19 11.48
CA MET A 203 -10.04 -15.46 11.93
C MET A 203 -11.25 -15.77 11.06
N LEU A 204 -12.43 -15.81 11.68
CA LEU A 204 -13.72 -15.87 11.02
C LEU A 204 -14.49 -14.59 11.31
N ASN A 205 -14.78 -13.80 10.26
CA ASN A 205 -15.64 -12.61 10.37
C ASN A 205 -17.09 -13.01 10.11
N THR A 206 -17.87 -13.15 11.17
CA THR A 206 -19.23 -13.70 11.11
C THR A 206 -20.24 -12.84 11.87
N ASN A 207 -21.49 -12.84 11.42
CA ASN A 207 -22.60 -12.26 12.17
C ASN A 207 -23.03 -13.10 13.40
N GLY A 208 -22.47 -14.29 13.55
CA GLY A 208 -22.66 -15.17 14.68
C GLY A 208 -24.01 -15.90 14.74
N LYS A 209 -24.94 -15.62 13.83
CA LYS A 209 -26.30 -16.19 13.89
C LYS A 209 -26.29 -17.72 13.84
N ARG A 210 -25.55 -18.31 12.89
CA ARG A 210 -25.45 -19.78 12.80
C ARG A 210 -24.80 -20.41 14.03
N ILE A 211 -23.80 -19.73 14.60
CA ILE A 211 -23.14 -20.20 15.82
C ILE A 211 -24.09 -20.20 17.01
N ALA A 212 -24.95 -19.20 17.11
CA ALA A 212 -25.91 -19.07 18.20
C ALA A 212 -27.12 -20.01 18.08
N GLU A 213 -27.47 -20.43 16.86
CA GLU A 213 -28.66 -21.25 16.59
C GLU A 213 -28.32 -22.76 16.42
N ASP A 214 -27.08 -23.14 16.25
CA ASP A 214 -26.65 -24.52 15.96
C ASP A 214 -25.50 -24.95 16.90
N ASP A 215 -25.85 -25.57 18.02
CA ASP A 215 -24.92 -26.08 19.02
C ASP A 215 -23.94 -27.13 18.43
N ALA A 216 -24.41 -27.94 17.46
CA ALA A 216 -23.57 -28.94 16.80
C ALA A 216 -22.53 -28.29 15.86
N TYR A 217 -22.88 -27.15 15.27
CA TYR A 217 -21.91 -26.35 14.48
C TYR A 217 -20.90 -25.67 15.39
N PHE A 218 -21.35 -25.09 16.51
CA PHE A 218 -20.45 -24.46 17.49
C PHE A 218 -19.39 -25.44 18.02
N SER A 219 -19.79 -26.68 18.29
CA SER A 219 -18.86 -27.71 18.81
C SER A 219 -17.80 -28.18 17.82
N LYS A 220 -17.88 -27.80 16.54
CA LYS A 220 -16.92 -28.14 15.48
C LYS A 220 -15.87 -27.06 15.22
N GLN A 221 -16.04 -25.89 15.80
CA GLN A 221 -15.13 -24.73 15.69
C GLN A 221 -14.01 -24.83 16.70
#